data_6bd37a5c8398cc622ccb7906e0bfa5a0
#
_entry.id   6bd37a5c8398cc622ccb7906e0bfa5a0
#
_cell.length_a   1.000
_cell.length_b   1.000
_cell.length_c   1.000
_cell.angle_alpha   90.00
_cell.angle_beta   90.00
_cell.angle_gamma   90.00
#
_symmetry.space_group_name_H-M   'P 1'
#
loop_
_entity.id
_entity.type
_entity.pdbx_description
1 polymer ?
#
loop_
_entity_poly.entity_id
_entity_poly.type
_entity_poly.pdbx_seq_one_letter_code
_entity_poly.pdbx_strand_id
1 'polypeptide(L)'
;MNGVVREVNVRVLGKGSELLSANGCRFEINQLLFADDSALVADSEEKLCRLVSEFGRVCKRRKLRVKVGNSKVMRCSMYGNADRMHVILNGEPLEKVDCFKYLGSQVAANGGCERDVVHRINEGYRAWGELKSVLSNRGLGIKAKKRLYEGVIVPTALYGAEAWGMRSAERRK
;
A
#
# COMPACT_ATOMS: atom_id res chain seq x y z
N MET A 1 -14.30 22.03 24.37
CA MET A 1 -14.62 21.05 23.30
C MET A 1 -13.31 20.61 22.69
N ASN A 2 -12.78 19.49 23.12
CA ASN A 2 -11.55 18.91 22.55
C ASN A 2 -11.90 18.30 21.19
N GLY A 3 -11.65 19.05 20.13
CA GLY A 3 -11.83 18.56 18.77
C GLY A 3 -10.82 17.44 18.51
N VAL A 4 -11.31 16.22 18.27
CA VAL A 4 -10.48 15.10 17.82
C VAL A 4 -9.85 15.50 16.50
N VAL A 5 -8.55 15.74 16.51
CA VAL A 5 -7.77 16.01 15.30
C VAL A 5 -7.56 14.65 14.62
N ARG A 6 -8.21 14.41 13.49
CA ARG A 6 -7.96 13.22 12.68
C ARG A 6 -6.66 13.39 11.90
N GLU A 7 -5.76 12.45 12.06
CA GLU A 7 -4.52 12.38 11.30
C GLU A 7 -4.77 11.69 9.96
N VAL A 8 -4.11 12.18 8.92
CA VAL A 8 -4.21 11.64 7.56
C VAL A 8 -2.81 11.31 7.08
N ASN A 9 -2.62 10.11 6.58
CA ASN A 9 -1.37 9.65 5.99
C ASN A 9 -1.45 9.81 4.48
N VAL A 10 -0.40 10.33 3.86
CA VAL A 10 -0.36 10.55 2.41
C VAL A 10 0.69 9.65 1.77
N ARG A 11 0.29 8.93 0.74
CA ARG A 11 1.18 8.16 -0.14
C ARG A 11 1.16 8.82 -1.51
N VAL A 12 2.33 8.99 -2.08
CA VAL A 12 2.47 9.73 -3.31
C VAL A 12 3.17 8.87 -4.35
N LEU A 13 2.51 8.61 -5.47
CA LEU A 13 2.96 7.74 -6.55
C LEU A 13 3.20 8.57 -7.81
N GLY A 14 4.40 8.51 -8.37
CA GLY A 14 4.70 9.10 -9.68
C GLY A 14 4.70 8.04 -10.78
N LYS A 15 4.10 8.35 -11.92
CA LYS A 15 3.82 7.55 -13.12
C LYS A 15 2.77 6.44 -12.95
N GLY A 16 1.65 6.60 -13.66
CA GLY A 16 0.61 5.59 -13.81
C GLY A 16 -0.79 6.04 -13.42
N SER A 17 -1.14 7.30 -13.68
CA SER A 17 -2.51 7.80 -13.44
C SER A 17 -3.53 7.26 -14.45
N GLU A 18 -3.07 6.70 -15.59
CA GLU A 18 -3.96 6.16 -16.62
C GLU A 18 -4.27 4.69 -16.38
N LEU A 19 -5.53 4.37 -16.11
CA LEU A 19 -6.08 3.02 -16.11
C LEU A 19 -6.97 2.85 -17.35
N LEU A 20 -6.75 1.76 -18.08
CA LEU A 20 -7.66 1.34 -19.15
C LEU A 20 -8.77 0.50 -18.54
N SER A 21 -10.03 0.91 -18.78
CA SER A 21 -11.17 0.04 -18.47
C SER A 21 -11.27 -1.10 -19.49
N ALA A 22 -11.99 -2.15 -19.12
CA ALA A 22 -12.31 -3.26 -20.01
C ALA A 22 -12.99 -2.80 -21.34
N ASN A 23 -13.57 -1.60 -21.35
CA ASN A 23 -14.24 -1.00 -22.50
C ASN A 23 -13.35 -0.01 -23.29
N GLY A 24 -12.03 0.03 -23.01
CA GLY A 24 -11.09 0.92 -23.70
C GLY A 24 -11.18 2.40 -23.29
N CYS A 25 -11.99 2.76 -22.30
CA CYS A 25 -12.02 4.12 -21.75
C CYS A 25 -10.78 4.37 -20.89
N ARG A 26 -10.17 5.54 -21.05
CA ARG A 26 -9.06 5.98 -20.19
C ARG A 26 -9.65 6.69 -18.97
N PHE A 27 -9.19 6.28 -17.77
CA PHE A 27 -9.49 6.95 -16.54
C PHE A 27 -8.20 7.51 -15.94
N GLU A 28 -8.23 8.72 -15.47
CA GLU A 28 -7.16 9.31 -14.71
C GLU A 28 -7.50 9.23 -13.22
N ILE A 29 -6.70 8.48 -12.45
CA ILE A 29 -6.84 8.40 -11.00
C ILE A 29 -5.76 9.27 -10.37
N ASN A 30 -6.19 10.35 -9.72
CA ASN A 30 -5.29 11.28 -9.04
C ASN A 30 -5.29 11.08 -7.53
N GLN A 31 -6.30 10.39 -6.99
CA GLN A 31 -6.42 10.19 -5.54
C GLN A 31 -7.17 8.90 -5.21
N LEU A 32 -6.65 8.16 -4.24
CA LEU A 32 -7.31 7.03 -3.60
C LEU A 32 -7.42 7.33 -2.11
N LEU A 33 -8.60 7.15 -1.55
CA LEU A 33 -8.91 7.43 -0.15
C LEU A 33 -9.45 6.17 0.51
N PHE A 34 -8.89 5.83 1.67
CA PHE A 34 -9.40 4.77 2.51
C PHE A 34 -9.22 5.16 3.99
N ALA A 35 -10.31 5.47 4.67
CA ALA A 35 -10.32 5.98 6.04
C ALA A 35 -9.38 7.19 6.21
N ASP A 36 -8.29 7.03 6.97
CA ASP A 36 -7.24 8.01 7.20
C ASP A 36 -6.05 7.90 6.21
N ASP A 37 -6.01 6.84 5.41
CA ASP A 37 -4.99 6.66 4.38
C ASP A 37 -5.40 7.32 3.06
N SER A 38 -4.49 8.11 2.50
CA SER A 38 -4.66 8.78 1.21
C SER A 38 -3.48 8.49 0.30
N ALA A 39 -3.73 8.05 -0.93
CA ALA A 39 -2.70 7.97 -1.96
C ALA A 39 -2.99 9.01 -3.05
N LEU A 40 -2.00 9.87 -3.32
CA LEU A 40 -2.03 10.85 -4.40
C LEU A 40 -1.16 10.34 -5.54
N VAL A 41 -1.70 10.36 -6.76
CA VAL A 41 -1.05 9.80 -7.95
C VAL A 41 -0.97 10.87 -9.02
N ALA A 42 0.19 11.03 -9.65
CA ALA A 42 0.38 11.92 -10.78
C ALA A 42 1.42 11.37 -11.75
N ASP A 43 1.36 11.82 -12.99
CA ASP A 43 2.28 11.43 -14.09
C ASP A 43 3.55 12.31 -14.13
N SER A 44 3.55 13.47 -13.47
CA SER A 44 4.71 14.35 -13.38
C SER A 44 4.90 14.88 -11.95
N GLU A 45 6.14 15.32 -11.66
CA GLU A 45 6.49 15.91 -10.36
C GLU A 45 5.74 17.21 -10.12
N GLU A 46 5.56 18.05 -11.14
CA GLU A 46 4.85 19.31 -11.04
C GLU A 46 3.37 19.10 -10.69
N LYS A 47 2.69 18.16 -11.37
CA LYS A 47 1.31 17.79 -11.03
C LYS A 47 1.23 17.25 -9.62
N LEU A 48 2.18 16.43 -9.23
CA LEU A 48 2.23 15.86 -7.90
C LEU A 48 2.38 16.91 -6.81
N CYS A 49 3.30 17.85 -6.98
CA CYS A 49 3.50 18.97 -6.05
C CYS A 49 2.24 19.83 -5.92
N ARG A 50 1.52 20.06 -7.02
CA ARG A 50 0.23 20.77 -7.00
C ARG A 50 -0.82 19.97 -6.21
N LEU A 51 -0.98 18.67 -6.48
CA LEU A 51 -1.94 17.81 -5.76
C LEU A 51 -1.64 17.78 -4.26
N VAL A 52 -0.38 17.62 -3.86
CA VAL A 52 0.04 17.59 -2.45
C VAL A 52 -0.25 18.94 -1.77
N SER A 53 0.03 20.05 -2.44
CA SER A 53 -0.23 21.39 -1.91
C SER A 53 -1.73 21.63 -1.72
N GLU A 54 -2.55 21.29 -2.73
CA GLU A 54 -4.00 21.41 -2.65
C GLU A 54 -4.60 20.51 -1.58
N PHE A 55 -4.13 19.26 -1.49
CA PHE A 55 -4.54 18.33 -0.45
C PHE A 55 -4.24 18.89 0.94
N GLY A 56 -3.02 19.37 1.16
CA GLY A 56 -2.63 20.00 2.44
C GLY A 56 -3.51 21.18 2.79
N ARG A 57 -3.84 22.06 1.80
CA ARG A 57 -4.73 23.20 1.96
C ARG A 57 -6.17 22.78 2.33
N VAL A 58 -6.70 21.75 1.66
CA VAL A 58 -8.04 21.21 1.96
C VAL A 58 -8.08 20.59 3.35
N CYS A 59 -7.10 19.79 3.72
CA CYS A 59 -6.98 19.20 5.06
C CYS A 59 -6.98 20.30 6.14
N LYS A 60 -6.16 21.34 5.97
CA LYS A 60 -6.10 22.46 6.90
C LYS A 60 -7.45 23.16 7.05
N ARG A 61 -8.18 23.42 5.96
CA ARG A 61 -9.53 24.01 6.01
C ARG A 61 -10.54 23.12 6.74
N ARG A 62 -10.39 21.79 6.62
CA ARG A 62 -11.25 20.80 7.27
C ARG A 62 -10.79 20.45 8.69
N LYS A 63 -9.78 21.16 9.23
CA LYS A 63 -9.19 20.88 10.55
C LYS A 63 -8.63 19.44 10.66
N LEU A 64 -8.19 18.89 9.54
CA LEU A 64 -7.46 17.62 9.48
C LEU A 64 -5.97 17.90 9.56
N ARG A 65 -5.23 17.10 10.32
CA ARG A 65 -3.78 17.19 10.40
C ARG A 65 -3.15 16.11 9.54
N VAL A 66 -2.35 16.49 8.57
CA VAL A 66 -1.53 15.55 7.82
C VAL A 66 -0.25 15.27 8.59
N LYS A 67 0.06 13.99 8.81
CA LYS A 67 1.25 13.56 9.52
C LYS A 67 2.41 13.41 8.54
N VAL A 68 3.25 14.45 8.42
CA VAL A 68 4.36 14.48 7.47
C VAL A 68 5.33 13.31 7.69
N GLY A 69 5.67 13.00 8.93
CA GLY A 69 6.57 11.87 9.25
C GLY A 69 6.08 10.49 8.80
N ASN A 70 4.76 10.30 8.65
CA ASN A 70 4.17 9.07 8.11
C ASN A 70 3.86 9.17 6.61
N SER A 71 4.02 10.35 6.02
CA SER A 71 3.79 10.59 4.60
C SER A 71 5.07 10.31 3.83
N LYS A 72 4.95 9.58 2.72
CA LYS A 72 6.08 9.15 1.91
C LYS A 72 5.82 9.48 0.46
N VAL A 73 6.90 9.73 -0.28
CA VAL A 73 6.84 9.91 -1.72
C VAL A 73 7.62 8.80 -2.42
N MET A 74 7.04 8.24 -3.47
CA MET A 74 7.65 7.19 -4.27
C MET A 74 7.50 7.49 -5.75
N ARG A 75 8.56 7.31 -6.52
CA ARG A 75 8.53 7.38 -7.97
C ARG A 75 8.51 5.98 -8.53
N CYS A 76 7.42 5.61 -9.20
CA CYS A 76 7.35 4.36 -9.94
C CYS A 76 8.07 4.51 -11.27
N SER A 77 9.12 3.71 -11.51
CA SER A 77 9.84 3.67 -12.77
C SER A 77 10.33 2.26 -13.04
N MET A 78 10.03 1.74 -14.22
CA MET A 78 10.56 0.44 -14.67
C MET A 78 12.05 0.51 -15.04
N TYR A 79 12.63 1.71 -15.17
CA TYR A 79 13.99 1.94 -15.67
C TYR A 79 14.95 2.62 -14.68
N GLY A 80 14.63 2.57 -13.40
CA GLY A 80 15.59 2.81 -12.32
C GLY A 80 16.34 4.15 -12.30
N ASN A 81 15.76 5.27 -12.75
CA ASN A 81 16.43 6.56 -12.63
C ASN A 81 16.10 7.25 -11.31
N ALA A 82 17.13 7.39 -10.50
CA ALA A 82 17.10 8.02 -9.17
C ALA A 82 17.19 9.54 -9.27
N ASP A 83 16.32 10.20 -10.03
CA ASP A 83 16.28 11.66 -10.02
C ASP A 83 15.71 12.17 -8.69
N ARG A 84 16.26 13.32 -8.26
CA ARG A 84 15.91 13.99 -7.02
C ARG A 84 14.48 14.53 -7.14
N MET A 85 13.52 13.80 -6.58
CA MET A 85 12.16 14.29 -6.47
C MET A 85 12.00 15.01 -5.14
N HIS A 86 11.63 16.29 -5.20
CA HIS A 86 11.40 17.15 -4.02
C HIS A 86 9.93 17.50 -3.90
N VAL A 87 9.21 16.78 -3.05
CA VAL A 87 7.82 17.09 -2.75
C VAL A 87 7.73 17.63 -1.33
N ILE A 88 7.16 18.83 -1.19
CA ILE A 88 7.01 19.53 0.09
C ILE A 88 5.55 19.50 0.51
N LEU A 89 5.29 19.11 1.75
CA LEU A 89 3.97 19.12 2.37
C LEU A 89 4.02 19.96 3.65
N ASN A 90 3.19 20.99 3.72
CA ASN A 90 3.14 21.93 4.86
C ASN A 90 4.49 22.59 5.22
N GLY A 91 5.37 22.79 4.25
CA GLY A 91 6.71 23.36 4.45
C GLY A 91 7.81 22.36 4.78
N GLU A 92 7.48 21.08 4.93
CA GLU A 92 8.43 20.01 5.22
C GLU A 92 8.60 19.07 4.00
N PRO A 93 9.83 18.64 3.69
CA PRO A 93 10.05 17.70 2.59
C PRO A 93 9.55 16.30 2.98
N LEU A 94 8.89 15.63 2.03
CA LEU A 94 8.49 14.23 2.19
C LEU A 94 9.67 13.30 1.99
N GLU A 95 9.74 12.25 2.81
CA GLU A 95 10.73 11.19 2.68
C GLU A 95 10.49 10.39 1.40
N LYS A 96 11.54 10.29 0.56
CA LYS A 96 11.52 9.44 -0.63
C LYS A 96 11.81 7.99 -0.23
N VAL A 97 10.98 7.08 -0.74
CA VAL A 97 11.12 5.65 -0.49
C VAL A 97 10.99 4.85 -1.79
N ASP A 98 11.59 3.67 -1.84
CA ASP A 98 11.47 2.73 -2.96
C ASP A 98 10.38 1.67 -2.72
N CYS A 99 9.83 1.63 -1.51
CA CYS A 99 8.76 0.74 -1.14
C CYS A 99 8.00 1.33 0.05
N PHE A 100 6.68 1.19 0.07
CA PHE A 100 5.87 1.52 1.26
C PHE A 100 4.69 0.57 1.40
N LYS A 101 4.16 0.49 2.62
CA LYS A 101 2.96 -0.30 2.91
C LYS A 101 1.71 0.55 2.65
N TYR A 102 0.80 0.06 1.80
CA TYR A 102 -0.49 0.66 1.54
C TYR A 102 -1.60 -0.38 1.67
N LEU A 103 -2.57 -0.11 2.53
CA LEU A 103 -3.68 -1.02 2.86
C LEU A 103 -3.23 -2.46 3.15
N GLY A 104 -2.09 -2.59 3.81
CA GLY A 104 -1.53 -3.88 4.18
C GLY A 104 -0.56 -4.48 3.16
N SER A 105 -0.56 -4.08 1.89
CA SER A 105 0.33 -4.58 0.84
C SER A 105 1.59 -3.74 0.68
N GLN A 106 2.69 -4.36 0.28
CA GLN A 106 3.96 -3.69 -0.01
C GLN A 106 3.97 -3.25 -1.49
N VAL A 107 3.95 -1.94 -1.71
CA VAL A 107 4.03 -1.35 -3.05
C VAL A 107 5.47 -0.93 -3.32
N ALA A 108 6.06 -1.47 -4.36
CA ALA A 108 7.46 -1.20 -4.74
C ALA A 108 7.56 -0.30 -5.97
N ALA A 109 8.58 0.57 -6.00
CA ALA A 109 8.82 1.54 -7.07
C ALA A 109 9.05 0.90 -8.45
N ASN A 110 9.56 -0.34 -8.49
CA ASN A 110 9.78 -1.11 -9.72
C ASN A 110 8.49 -1.80 -10.24
N GLY A 111 7.36 -1.68 -9.53
CA GLY A 111 6.10 -2.33 -9.86
C GLY A 111 6.09 -3.84 -9.66
N GLY A 112 7.15 -4.42 -9.05
CA GLY A 112 7.22 -5.84 -8.73
C GLY A 112 6.42 -6.18 -7.46
N CYS A 113 5.96 -7.42 -7.37
CA CYS A 113 5.21 -7.94 -6.21
C CYS A 113 6.05 -8.79 -5.26
N GLU A 114 7.32 -9.02 -5.55
CA GLU A 114 8.17 -9.97 -4.80
C GLU A 114 8.27 -9.60 -3.32
N ARG A 115 8.38 -8.32 -3.01
CA ARG A 115 8.43 -7.82 -1.61
C ARG A 115 7.12 -8.07 -0.88
N ASP A 116 5.99 -7.88 -1.57
CA ASP A 116 4.68 -8.14 -0.98
C ASP A 116 4.46 -9.64 -0.76
N VAL A 117 4.80 -10.48 -1.74
CA VAL A 117 4.74 -11.93 -1.63
C VAL A 117 5.54 -12.43 -0.42
N VAL A 118 6.81 -12.01 -0.29
CA VAL A 118 7.65 -12.38 0.86
C VAL A 118 7.04 -11.89 2.18
N HIS A 119 6.55 -10.65 2.21
CA HIS A 119 5.87 -10.11 3.40
C HIS A 119 4.66 -10.98 3.78
N ARG A 120 3.82 -11.36 2.83
CA ARG A 120 2.62 -12.17 3.06
C ARG A 120 2.92 -13.59 3.49
N ILE A 121 3.94 -14.20 2.92
CA ILE A 121 4.42 -15.51 3.38
C ILE A 121 4.86 -15.43 4.85
N ASN A 122 5.60 -14.39 5.23
CA ASN A 122 6.03 -14.20 6.62
C ASN A 122 4.85 -13.97 7.57
N GLU A 123 3.83 -13.21 7.16
CA GLU A 123 2.60 -13.04 7.93
C GLU A 123 1.84 -14.37 8.10
N GLY A 124 1.79 -15.20 7.05
CA GLY A 124 1.24 -16.54 7.12
C GLY A 124 2.01 -17.44 8.12
N TYR A 125 3.34 -17.41 8.11
CA TYR A 125 4.16 -18.12 9.10
C TYR A 125 3.95 -17.60 10.51
N ARG A 126 3.76 -16.27 10.71
CA ARG A 126 3.44 -15.69 12.00
C ARG A 126 2.09 -16.21 12.52
N ALA A 127 1.04 -16.17 11.68
CA ALA A 127 -0.27 -16.71 12.01
C ALA A 127 -0.21 -18.23 12.34
N TRP A 128 0.59 -18.99 11.60
CA TRP A 128 0.86 -20.39 11.93
C TRP A 128 1.51 -20.52 13.32
N GLY A 129 2.51 -19.71 13.63
CA GLY A 129 3.20 -19.71 14.92
C GLY A 129 2.25 -19.44 16.09
N GLU A 130 1.35 -18.46 15.94
CA GLU A 130 0.33 -18.13 16.93
C GLU A 130 -0.67 -19.28 17.17
N LEU A 131 -1.01 -20.01 16.12
CA LEU A 131 -1.93 -21.16 16.20
C LEU A 131 -1.24 -22.50 16.48
N LYS A 132 0.10 -22.53 16.59
CA LYS A 132 0.88 -23.78 16.70
C LYS A 132 0.43 -24.66 17.86
N SER A 133 0.18 -24.11 19.03
CA SER A 133 -0.27 -24.86 20.21
C SER A 133 -1.61 -25.56 19.98
N VAL A 134 -2.54 -24.87 19.33
CA VAL A 134 -3.87 -25.40 18.99
C VAL A 134 -3.77 -26.46 17.89
N LEU A 135 -3.01 -26.19 16.84
CA LEU A 135 -2.82 -27.12 15.71
C LEU A 135 -2.06 -28.39 16.11
N SER A 136 -1.19 -28.30 17.11
CA SER A 136 -0.44 -29.46 17.64
C SER A 136 -1.23 -30.26 18.66
N ASN A 137 -2.38 -29.77 19.14
CA ASN A 137 -3.21 -30.49 20.09
C ASN A 137 -3.75 -31.80 19.50
N ARG A 138 -3.42 -32.95 20.14
CA ARG A 138 -3.88 -34.27 19.69
C ARG A 138 -5.38 -34.53 19.90
N GLY A 139 -6.00 -33.79 20.84
CA GLY A 139 -7.45 -33.86 21.08
C GLY A 139 -8.27 -33.15 20.02
N LEU A 140 -7.66 -32.29 19.19
CA LEU A 140 -8.34 -31.56 18.12
C LEU A 140 -8.35 -32.39 16.84
N GLY A 141 -9.56 -32.71 16.34
CA GLY A 141 -9.75 -33.47 15.11
C GLY A 141 -9.22 -32.75 13.86
N ILE A 142 -8.81 -33.50 12.86
CA ILE A 142 -8.22 -32.97 11.61
C ILE A 142 -9.14 -31.98 10.87
N LYS A 143 -10.46 -32.18 10.93
CA LYS A 143 -11.45 -31.27 10.32
C LYS A 143 -11.42 -29.88 10.96
N ALA A 144 -11.25 -29.80 12.28
CA ALA A 144 -11.14 -28.55 12.99
C ALA A 144 -9.81 -27.85 12.68
N LYS A 145 -8.69 -28.58 12.64
CA LYS A 145 -7.39 -28.07 12.24
C LYS A 145 -7.41 -27.50 10.82
N LYS A 146 -8.04 -28.23 9.89
CA LYS A 146 -8.21 -27.76 8.50
C LYS A 146 -8.99 -26.45 8.44
N ARG A 147 -10.10 -26.32 9.19
CA ARG A 147 -10.89 -25.07 9.24
C ARG A 147 -10.06 -23.89 9.77
N LEU A 148 -9.24 -24.08 10.80
CA LEU A 148 -8.35 -23.04 11.31
C LEU A 148 -7.30 -22.64 10.28
N TYR A 149 -6.70 -23.61 9.59
CA TYR A 149 -5.73 -23.35 8.55
C TYR A 149 -6.34 -22.54 7.39
N GLU A 150 -7.48 -23.00 6.87
CA GLU A 150 -8.19 -22.36 5.74
C GLU A 150 -8.86 -21.03 6.14
N GLY A 151 -9.27 -20.87 7.40
CA GLY A 151 -9.96 -19.66 7.87
C GLY A 151 -9.03 -18.55 8.36
N VAL A 152 -7.80 -18.86 8.74
CA VAL A 152 -6.87 -17.88 9.30
C VAL A 152 -5.57 -17.80 8.52
N ILE A 153 -4.86 -18.92 8.35
CA ILE A 153 -3.50 -18.89 7.79
C ILE A 153 -3.52 -18.57 6.30
N VAL A 154 -4.37 -19.28 5.54
CA VAL A 154 -4.49 -19.08 4.08
C VAL A 154 -4.93 -17.65 3.73
N PRO A 155 -6.00 -17.09 4.33
CA PRO A 155 -6.41 -15.71 4.03
C PRO A 155 -5.37 -14.66 4.44
N THR A 156 -4.62 -14.90 5.52
CA THR A 156 -3.52 -14.02 5.93
C THR A 156 -2.38 -14.02 4.91
N ALA A 157 -1.98 -15.21 4.43
CA ALA A 157 -0.93 -15.34 3.43
C ALA A 157 -1.34 -14.86 2.04
N LEU A 158 -2.61 -14.96 1.68
CA LEU A 158 -3.13 -14.58 0.35
C LEU A 158 -3.81 -13.20 0.33
N TYR A 159 -3.75 -12.43 1.40
CA TYR A 159 -4.35 -11.10 1.43
C TYR A 159 -3.72 -10.19 0.37
N GLY A 160 -4.52 -9.61 -0.54
CA GLY A 160 -4.06 -8.76 -1.62
C GLY A 160 -3.44 -9.51 -2.80
N ALA A 161 -3.47 -10.86 -2.82
CA ALA A 161 -2.88 -11.67 -3.87
C ALA A 161 -3.48 -11.39 -5.26
N GLU A 162 -4.69 -10.86 -5.33
CA GLU A 162 -5.34 -10.41 -6.56
C GLU A 162 -4.59 -9.29 -7.28
N ALA A 163 -3.78 -8.51 -6.53
CA ALA A 163 -2.97 -7.44 -7.08
C ALA A 163 -1.58 -7.90 -7.55
N TRP A 164 -1.22 -9.18 -7.35
CA TRP A 164 0.09 -9.69 -7.73
C TRP A 164 0.18 -9.93 -9.24
N GLY A 165 0.80 -9.00 -9.93
CA GLY A 165 1.15 -9.14 -11.35
C GLY A 165 2.32 -10.11 -11.55
N MET A 166 2.18 -11.39 -11.15
CA MET A 166 3.24 -12.37 -11.31
C MET A 166 3.55 -12.61 -12.78
N ARG A 167 4.82 -12.43 -13.16
CA ARG A 167 5.31 -12.81 -14.48
C ARG A 167 5.22 -14.32 -14.65
N SER A 168 5.01 -14.79 -15.88
CA SER A 168 4.83 -16.23 -16.17
C SER A 168 5.97 -17.13 -15.66
N ALA A 169 7.19 -16.59 -15.50
CA ALA A 169 8.34 -17.28 -14.91
C ALA A 169 8.22 -17.46 -13.38
N GLU A 170 7.50 -16.61 -12.69
CA GLU A 170 7.31 -16.62 -11.23
C GLU A 170 6.16 -17.53 -10.79
N ARG A 171 5.24 -17.83 -11.71
CA ARG A 171 4.11 -18.76 -11.47
C ARG A 171 4.48 -20.23 -11.38
N ARG A 172 5.74 -20.59 -11.73
CA ARG A 172 6.20 -21.98 -11.81
C ARG A 172 7.08 -22.41 -10.64
N LYS A 173 7.27 -21.56 -9.64
CA LYS A 173 7.97 -21.88 -8.39
C LYS A 173 6.98 -22.08 -7.24
#